data_f227b631ebb7ece9caf789485d0b57b1
#
_entry.id   f227b631ebb7ece9caf789485d0b57b1
#
_cell.length_a   1.000
_cell.length_b   1.000
_cell.length_c   1.000
_cell.angle_alpha   90.00
_cell.angle_beta   90.00
_cell.angle_gamma   90.00
#
_symmetry.space_group_name_H-M   'P 1'
#
loop_
_entity.id
_entity.type
_entity.pdbx_description
1 polymer ?
#
loop_
_entity_poly.entity_id
_entity_poly.type
_entity_poly.pdbx_seq_one_letter_code
_entity_poly.pdbx_strand_id
1 'polypeptide(L)'
;MPTFSSARSPWAPDYTTVDLHDPANFADGPPYEAFAALRNNAPVAFHPERPRREGGKEGPGFWCITRHHDVQTVSKDPDTFSSWLGGFTGADLSGAVLEETRLNMMGMDPPEHTLLRHSVRKPFGPAWVQNLEANIGRFASEILDDVADKGDIDFVSEVAAQLPLRVLAHIMGVGSSDTQLFFDWSNRIIGNHDPDFGGSVRDFLAAKDELFTYGREVIASKRKQPGEDMVSYFVSTEIDGQKLDDERLILLWFLLLVAGNETTRTSLTGAMEVLSKFPDQRAILSDDIDQYLPGFIEETLRYTNPVLHFRRTATKDVTLGEASIKEGDKLLLWYPAANRDTEVFENPNDFDLARTPNNHVAFGVGPHFCLGARLGRLQMHVMLTALLKRLPDIEVAGPAKRTHSNFLNSAKTLPVSFTPVSARNN
;
A
#
# COMPACT_ATOMS: atom_id res chain seq x y z
N MET A 1 2.62 34.21 13.24
CA MET A 1 1.62 33.51 12.40
C MET A 1 2.13 33.61 10.97
N PRO A 2 2.39 32.52 10.26
CA PRO A 2 2.57 32.64 8.83
C PRO A 2 1.22 33.07 8.26
N THR A 3 1.15 34.27 7.74
CA THR A 3 0.02 34.73 6.97
C THR A 3 -0.03 33.86 5.73
N PHE A 4 -0.99 32.93 5.66
CA PHE A 4 -1.28 32.21 4.43
C PHE A 4 -1.62 33.27 3.38
N SER A 5 -0.69 33.47 2.48
CA SER A 5 -0.87 34.38 1.36
C SER A 5 -2.07 33.87 0.55
N SER A 6 -3.12 34.68 0.45
CA SER A 6 -4.29 34.49 -0.42
C SER A 6 -3.96 34.36 -1.92
N ALA A 7 -2.68 34.23 -2.26
CA ALA A 7 -2.15 34.20 -3.62
C ALA A 7 -1.81 32.81 -4.14
N ARG A 8 -2.08 31.72 -3.38
CA ARG A 8 -1.93 30.35 -3.89
C ARG A 8 -3.24 29.93 -4.56
N SER A 9 -3.34 30.10 -5.82
CA SER A 9 -4.40 29.58 -6.68
C SER A 9 -3.79 28.49 -7.57
N PRO A 10 -4.50 27.37 -7.85
CA PRO A 10 -5.87 27.07 -7.40
C PRO A 10 -5.94 26.58 -5.94
N TRP A 11 -7.08 26.82 -5.29
CA TRP A 11 -7.35 26.53 -3.89
C TRP A 11 -8.34 25.37 -3.75
N ALA A 12 -7.95 24.23 -3.14
CA ALA A 12 -8.78 23.03 -3.08
C ALA A 12 -10.15 23.21 -2.44
N PRO A 13 -10.34 24.00 -1.34
CA PRO A 13 -11.65 24.25 -0.77
C PRO A 13 -12.66 24.95 -1.67
N ASP A 14 -12.22 25.57 -2.78
CA ASP A 14 -13.13 26.14 -3.77
C ASP A 14 -13.84 25.06 -4.60
N TYR A 15 -13.32 23.83 -4.60
CA TYR A 15 -13.81 22.72 -5.42
C TYR A 15 -14.35 21.55 -4.60
N THR A 16 -13.94 21.40 -3.35
CA THR A 16 -14.43 20.36 -2.44
C THR A 16 -14.45 20.83 -1.01
N THR A 17 -15.48 20.41 -0.25
CA THR A 17 -15.57 20.62 1.19
C THR A 17 -14.93 19.49 2.01
N VAL A 18 -14.50 18.41 1.34
CA VAL A 18 -13.87 17.26 1.99
C VAL A 18 -12.44 17.63 2.40
N ASP A 19 -12.13 17.53 3.68
CA ASP A 19 -10.79 17.66 4.20
C ASP A 19 -9.98 16.38 3.93
N LEU A 20 -9.11 16.41 2.90
CA LEU A 20 -8.28 15.28 2.51
C LEU A 20 -7.13 15.00 3.51
N HIS A 21 -6.90 15.90 4.46
CA HIS A 21 -5.95 15.67 5.55
C HIS A 21 -6.55 14.81 6.66
N ASP A 22 -7.86 14.87 6.90
CA ASP A 22 -8.53 14.13 7.96
C ASP A 22 -8.77 12.66 7.57
N PRO A 23 -8.14 11.67 8.25
CA PRO A 23 -8.37 10.26 8.01
C PRO A 23 -9.82 9.80 8.19
N ALA A 24 -10.64 10.50 9.00
CA ALA A 24 -12.03 10.17 9.21
C ALA A 24 -12.87 10.27 7.92
N ASN A 25 -12.49 11.14 7.00
CA ASN A 25 -13.15 11.31 5.69
C ASN A 25 -12.88 10.14 4.72
N PHE A 26 -12.09 9.15 5.13
CA PHE A 26 -11.80 7.93 4.39
C PHE A 26 -12.40 6.67 5.04
N ALA A 27 -13.17 6.82 6.10
CA ALA A 27 -13.79 5.70 6.83
C ALA A 27 -14.77 4.89 5.96
N ASP A 28 -15.43 5.53 4.98
CA ASP A 28 -16.32 4.90 4.01
C ASP A 28 -15.64 4.61 2.65
N GLY A 29 -14.32 4.77 2.60
CA GLY A 29 -13.49 4.64 1.40
C GLY A 29 -13.00 5.97 0.85
N PRO A 30 -12.21 5.95 -0.24
CA PRO A 30 -11.66 7.16 -0.84
C PRO A 30 -12.77 8.09 -1.33
N PRO A 31 -12.69 9.41 -1.08
CA PRO A 31 -13.70 10.39 -1.47
C PRO A 31 -13.63 10.69 -2.98
N TYR A 32 -14.08 9.75 -3.81
CA TYR A 32 -13.94 9.79 -5.27
C TYR A 32 -14.57 11.02 -5.92
N GLU A 33 -15.68 11.53 -5.38
CA GLU A 33 -16.34 12.74 -5.87
C GLU A 33 -15.46 13.99 -5.66
N ALA A 34 -14.83 14.10 -4.49
CA ALA A 34 -13.87 15.17 -4.20
C ALA A 34 -12.66 15.08 -5.14
N PHE A 35 -12.13 13.88 -5.35
CA PHE A 35 -11.04 13.67 -6.31
C PHE A 35 -11.44 14.02 -7.75
N ALA A 36 -12.66 13.68 -8.18
CA ALA A 36 -13.16 14.02 -9.50
C ALA A 36 -13.31 15.54 -9.66
N ALA A 37 -13.85 16.22 -8.65
CA ALA A 37 -14.00 17.68 -8.65
C ALA A 37 -12.63 18.38 -8.78
N LEU A 38 -11.65 17.96 -8.00
CA LEU A 38 -10.28 18.48 -8.07
C LEU A 38 -9.64 18.19 -9.44
N ARG A 39 -9.66 16.95 -9.88
CA ARG A 39 -9.03 16.54 -11.14
C ARG A 39 -9.59 17.30 -12.35
N ASN A 40 -10.90 17.54 -12.37
CA ASN A 40 -11.55 18.20 -13.50
C ASN A 40 -11.39 19.71 -13.51
N ASN A 41 -11.31 20.36 -12.34
CA ASN A 41 -11.34 21.81 -12.24
C ASN A 41 -10.01 22.42 -11.77
N ALA A 42 -9.28 21.74 -10.89
CA ALA A 42 -8.02 22.21 -10.30
C ALA A 42 -7.11 21.01 -10.00
N PRO A 43 -6.53 20.36 -11.04
CA PRO A 43 -5.81 19.10 -10.88
C PRO A 43 -4.55 19.19 -9.99
N VAL A 44 -3.99 20.39 -9.85
CA VAL A 44 -2.93 20.75 -8.92
C VAL A 44 -3.46 21.87 -8.04
N ALA A 45 -4.05 21.51 -6.90
CA ALA A 45 -4.69 22.45 -5.99
C ALA A 45 -4.06 22.44 -4.60
N PHE A 46 -3.88 23.62 -4.01
CA PHE A 46 -3.38 23.75 -2.65
C PHE A 46 -4.48 23.44 -1.63
N HIS A 47 -4.21 22.49 -0.72
CA HIS A 47 -5.10 22.08 0.37
C HIS A 47 -4.53 22.54 1.71
N PRO A 48 -5.32 23.21 2.57
CA PRO A 48 -4.89 23.59 3.91
C PRO A 48 -4.82 22.35 4.82
N GLU A 49 -3.93 22.37 5.80
CA GLU A 49 -3.91 21.39 6.90
C GLU A 49 -4.50 21.99 8.15
N ARG A 50 -5.75 21.65 8.41
CA ARG A 50 -6.44 22.06 9.62
C ARG A 50 -5.94 21.27 10.83
N PRO A 51 -6.00 21.84 12.06
CA PRO A 51 -5.67 21.11 13.26
C PRO A 51 -6.57 19.88 13.40
N ARG A 52 -5.99 18.70 13.59
CA ARG A 52 -6.74 17.45 13.84
C ARG A 52 -7.39 17.39 15.22
N ARG A 53 -6.98 18.27 16.14
CA ARG A 53 -7.52 18.38 17.51
C ARG A 53 -7.75 19.84 17.82
N GLU A 54 -8.77 20.09 18.64
CA GLU A 54 -9.05 21.43 19.16
C GLU A 54 -7.80 21.99 19.88
N GLY A 55 -7.41 23.22 19.55
CA GLY A 55 -6.19 23.84 20.06
C GLY A 55 -4.87 23.38 19.42
N GLY A 56 -4.92 22.49 18.43
CA GLY A 56 -3.78 22.11 17.62
C GLY A 56 -3.27 23.23 16.72
N LYS A 57 -2.07 23.05 16.16
CA LYS A 57 -1.52 23.99 15.17
C LYS A 57 -1.94 23.59 13.76
N GLU A 58 -2.19 24.58 12.90
CA GLU A 58 -2.31 24.37 11.46
C GLU A 58 -0.97 23.89 10.90
N GLY A 59 -1.01 22.94 9.98
CA GLY A 59 0.15 22.52 9.20
C GLY A 59 0.45 23.47 8.04
N PRO A 60 1.55 23.20 7.29
CA PRO A 60 1.95 24.04 6.16
C PRO A 60 1.01 23.95 4.96
N GLY A 61 0.09 23.00 4.93
CA GLY A 61 -0.70 22.64 3.78
C GLY A 61 0.07 21.78 2.76
N PHE A 62 -0.63 21.35 1.71
CA PHE A 62 -0.04 20.53 0.66
C PHE A 62 -0.73 20.76 -0.69
N TRP A 63 -0.01 20.45 -1.75
CA TRP A 63 -0.56 20.39 -3.10
C TRP A 63 -1.17 19.02 -3.36
N CYS A 64 -2.46 18.99 -3.75
CA CYS A 64 -3.12 17.79 -4.27
C CYS A 64 -2.73 17.58 -5.72
N ILE A 65 -2.13 16.45 -6.06
CA ILE A 65 -1.80 16.06 -7.43
C ILE A 65 -2.77 14.95 -7.82
N THR A 66 -3.68 15.23 -8.76
CA THR A 66 -4.85 14.36 -9.03
C THR A 66 -4.92 13.80 -10.45
N ARG A 67 -4.25 14.41 -11.45
CA ARG A 67 -4.16 13.88 -12.82
C ARG A 67 -3.08 12.82 -12.93
N HIS A 68 -3.34 11.83 -13.75
CA HIS A 68 -2.42 10.73 -14.03
C HIS A 68 -1.07 11.23 -14.59
N HIS A 69 -1.10 12.13 -15.56
CA HIS A 69 0.11 12.73 -16.13
C HIS A 69 0.94 13.47 -15.08
N ASP A 70 0.31 14.27 -14.20
CA ASP A 70 1.01 15.06 -13.20
C ASP A 70 1.62 14.17 -12.11
N VAL A 71 0.90 13.10 -11.69
CA VAL A 71 1.44 12.05 -10.79
C VAL A 71 2.68 11.40 -11.40
N GLN A 72 2.67 11.10 -12.71
CA GLN A 72 3.84 10.54 -13.38
C GLN A 72 5.00 11.54 -13.45
N THR A 73 4.72 12.80 -13.79
CA THR A 73 5.73 13.87 -13.90
C THR A 73 6.45 14.04 -12.56
N VAL A 74 5.70 14.22 -11.48
CA VAL A 74 6.27 14.39 -10.12
C VAL A 74 7.03 13.14 -9.66
N SER A 75 6.51 11.94 -9.97
CA SER A 75 7.15 10.69 -9.54
C SER A 75 8.46 10.37 -10.29
N LYS A 76 8.62 10.86 -11.52
CA LYS A 76 9.79 10.56 -12.38
C LYS A 76 10.92 11.57 -12.27
N ASP A 77 10.69 12.69 -11.58
CA ASP A 77 11.67 13.75 -11.40
C ASP A 77 12.06 13.90 -9.90
N PRO A 78 12.90 13.02 -9.36
CA PRO A 78 13.34 13.11 -7.96
C PRO A 78 14.26 14.32 -7.70
N ASP A 79 14.90 14.88 -8.72
CA ASP A 79 15.73 16.08 -8.59
C ASP A 79 14.91 17.33 -8.24
N THR A 80 13.66 17.37 -8.73
CA THR A 80 12.72 18.46 -8.42
C THR A 80 11.77 18.10 -7.29
N PHE A 81 11.42 16.83 -7.12
CA PHE A 81 10.41 16.36 -6.17
C PHE A 81 10.95 15.23 -5.27
N SER A 82 11.56 15.64 -4.18
CA SER A 82 12.33 14.80 -3.26
C SER A 82 11.44 13.97 -2.31
N SER A 83 11.81 12.71 -2.07
CA SER A 83 11.32 11.90 -0.96
C SER A 83 12.12 12.16 0.33
N TRP A 84 13.39 12.57 0.20
CA TRP A 84 14.31 12.80 1.30
C TRP A 84 13.96 14.00 2.16
N LEU A 85 13.57 15.12 1.55
CA LEU A 85 13.40 16.39 2.25
C LEU A 85 12.34 16.32 3.37
N GLY A 86 11.20 15.69 3.11
CA GLY A 86 10.09 15.64 4.07
C GLY A 86 9.53 14.24 4.34
N GLY A 87 10.17 13.19 3.85
CA GLY A 87 9.67 11.84 3.89
C GLY A 87 8.63 11.54 2.81
N PHE A 88 8.04 10.36 2.88
CA PHE A 88 7.16 9.82 1.84
C PHE A 88 5.67 9.78 2.24
N THR A 89 5.33 10.06 3.50
CA THR A 89 3.94 10.15 4.00
C THR A 89 3.48 11.60 4.11
N GLY A 90 2.17 11.84 4.20
CA GLY A 90 1.60 13.18 4.36
C GLY A 90 1.98 13.89 5.68
N ALA A 91 2.53 13.17 6.67
CA ALA A 91 2.92 13.72 7.94
C ALA A 91 4.13 14.68 7.84
N ASP A 92 4.16 15.71 8.69
CA ASP A 92 5.30 16.61 8.82
C ASP A 92 6.28 16.05 9.86
N LEU A 93 7.28 15.33 9.36
CA LEU A 93 8.30 14.70 10.17
C LEU A 93 9.45 15.67 10.48
N SER A 94 10.05 15.53 11.65
CA SER A 94 11.19 16.35 12.06
C SER A 94 12.11 15.58 13.02
N GLY A 95 13.33 16.09 13.24
CA GLY A 95 14.30 15.50 14.16
C GLY A 95 14.61 14.04 13.84
N ALA A 96 14.77 13.22 14.87
CA ALA A 96 15.17 11.81 14.74
C ALA A 96 14.22 10.97 13.87
N VAL A 97 12.92 11.29 13.86
CA VAL A 97 11.93 10.55 13.05
C VAL A 97 12.13 10.80 11.56
N LEU A 98 12.45 12.04 11.17
CA LEU A 98 12.77 12.36 9.78
C LEU A 98 14.11 11.72 9.37
N GLU A 99 15.12 11.76 10.21
CA GLU A 99 16.41 11.13 9.91
C GLU A 99 16.28 9.61 9.72
N GLU A 100 15.52 8.93 10.57
CA GLU A 100 15.24 7.51 10.38
C GLU A 100 14.45 7.24 9.09
N THR A 101 13.46 8.10 8.77
CA THR A 101 12.71 8.00 7.52
C THR A 101 13.61 8.13 6.29
N ARG A 102 14.62 8.98 6.36
CA ARG A 102 15.63 9.18 5.31
C ARG A 102 16.54 7.97 5.11
N LEU A 103 16.77 7.17 6.15
CA LEU A 103 17.53 5.91 6.06
C LEU A 103 16.67 4.76 5.49
N ASN A 104 15.34 4.89 5.48
CA ASN A 104 14.45 3.94 4.85
C ASN A 104 14.45 4.13 3.32
N MET A 105 14.50 3.06 2.55
CA MET A 105 14.53 3.11 1.07
C MET A 105 13.40 3.95 0.48
N MET A 106 12.22 4.01 1.11
CA MET A 106 11.09 4.83 0.66
C MET A 106 11.33 6.34 0.84
N GLY A 107 12.17 6.74 1.80
CA GLY A 107 12.52 8.12 2.08
C GLY A 107 13.83 8.59 1.43
N MET A 108 14.46 7.75 0.61
CA MET A 108 15.70 8.10 -0.09
C MET A 108 15.41 8.70 -1.47
N ASP A 109 16.36 9.50 -1.96
CA ASP A 109 16.42 9.93 -3.35
C ASP A 109 17.64 9.29 -4.06
N PRO A 110 17.69 9.25 -5.41
CA PRO A 110 18.92 8.91 -6.11
C PRO A 110 20.06 9.90 -5.76
N PRO A 111 21.33 9.45 -5.72
CA PRO A 111 21.81 8.11 -6.12
C PRO A 111 21.68 7.02 -5.05
N GLU A 112 21.57 7.36 -3.75
CA GLU A 112 21.56 6.41 -2.62
C GLU A 112 20.40 5.41 -2.72
N HIS A 113 19.19 5.90 -3.06
CA HIS A 113 18.04 5.06 -3.34
C HIS A 113 18.36 4.02 -4.43
N THR A 114 18.97 4.47 -5.53
CA THR A 114 19.26 3.59 -6.67
C THR A 114 20.27 2.49 -6.30
N LEU A 115 21.30 2.85 -5.53
CA LEU A 115 22.32 1.91 -5.06
C LEU A 115 21.70 0.84 -4.13
N LEU A 116 20.98 1.26 -3.10
CA LEU A 116 20.35 0.33 -2.16
C LEU A 116 19.33 -0.55 -2.88
N ARG A 117 18.42 0.04 -3.66
CA ARG A 117 17.40 -0.70 -4.42
C ARG A 117 18.01 -1.72 -5.36
N HIS A 118 19.07 -1.35 -6.09
CA HIS A 118 19.79 -2.28 -6.98
C HIS A 118 20.34 -3.49 -6.23
N SER A 119 20.91 -3.26 -5.05
CA SER A 119 21.55 -4.29 -4.24
C SER A 119 20.55 -5.28 -3.63
N VAL A 120 19.34 -4.81 -3.26
CA VAL A 120 18.33 -5.66 -2.60
C VAL A 120 17.25 -6.22 -3.54
N ARG A 121 17.25 -5.89 -4.84
CA ARG A 121 16.16 -6.23 -5.78
C ARG A 121 16.10 -7.70 -6.21
N LYS A 122 17.20 -8.45 -6.09
CA LYS A 122 17.29 -9.82 -6.64
C LYS A 122 16.19 -10.77 -6.12
N PRO A 123 15.83 -10.76 -4.81
CA PRO A 123 14.75 -11.59 -4.29
C PRO A 123 13.34 -11.22 -4.78
N PHE A 124 13.18 -10.11 -5.48
CA PHE A 124 11.92 -9.68 -6.10
C PHE A 124 11.90 -9.94 -7.63
N GLY A 125 12.97 -10.53 -8.14
CA GLY A 125 13.11 -10.86 -9.56
C GLY A 125 12.26 -12.06 -9.98
N PRO A 126 12.04 -12.25 -11.31
CA PRO A 126 11.14 -13.27 -11.84
C PRO A 126 11.43 -14.68 -11.32
N ALA A 127 12.68 -15.13 -11.42
CA ALA A 127 13.06 -16.49 -11.02
C ALA A 127 12.86 -16.75 -9.52
N TRP A 128 13.18 -15.78 -8.65
CA TRP A 128 12.96 -15.94 -7.21
C TRP A 128 11.47 -16.01 -6.87
N VAL A 129 10.68 -15.07 -7.43
CA VAL A 129 9.24 -15.01 -7.18
C VAL A 129 8.53 -16.27 -7.70
N GLN A 130 8.93 -16.78 -8.87
CA GLN A 130 8.39 -18.03 -9.41
C GLN A 130 8.63 -19.23 -8.48
N ASN A 131 9.79 -19.31 -7.82
CA ASN A 131 10.07 -20.38 -6.85
C ASN A 131 9.18 -20.34 -5.61
N LEU A 132 8.52 -19.21 -5.33
CA LEU A 132 7.58 -19.08 -4.22
C LEU A 132 6.18 -19.60 -4.54
N GLU A 133 5.84 -19.81 -5.82
CA GLU A 133 4.48 -20.13 -6.26
C GLU A 133 3.93 -21.40 -5.58
N ALA A 134 4.71 -22.46 -5.50
CA ALA A 134 4.30 -23.70 -4.84
C ALA A 134 4.01 -23.49 -3.34
N ASN A 135 4.86 -22.73 -2.64
CA ASN A 135 4.64 -22.41 -1.24
C ASN A 135 3.41 -21.52 -1.03
N ILE A 136 3.21 -20.50 -1.89
CA ILE A 136 2.04 -19.64 -1.84
C ILE A 136 0.77 -20.46 -2.10
N GLY A 137 0.80 -21.41 -3.06
CA GLY A 137 -0.30 -22.34 -3.35
C GLY A 137 -0.66 -23.20 -2.15
N ARG A 138 0.34 -23.76 -1.47
CA ARG A 138 0.14 -24.52 -0.23
C ARG A 138 -0.48 -23.66 0.86
N PHE A 139 0.03 -22.45 1.10
CA PHE A 139 -0.54 -21.54 2.09
C PHE A 139 -1.99 -21.16 1.77
N ALA A 140 -2.29 -20.87 0.51
CA ALA A 140 -3.67 -20.58 0.08
C ALA A 140 -4.60 -21.77 0.33
N SER A 141 -4.16 -23.00 0.04
CA SER A 141 -4.94 -24.20 0.30
C SER A 141 -5.20 -24.40 1.80
N GLU A 142 -4.17 -24.29 2.64
CA GLU A 142 -4.28 -24.41 4.10
C GLU A 142 -5.25 -23.35 4.68
N ILE A 143 -5.16 -22.09 4.23
CA ILE A 143 -6.06 -21.03 4.67
C ILE A 143 -7.52 -21.33 4.30
N LEU A 144 -7.75 -21.82 3.09
CA LEU A 144 -9.11 -22.18 2.65
C LEU A 144 -9.60 -23.46 3.35
N ASP A 145 -8.72 -24.38 3.73
CA ASP A 145 -9.09 -25.56 4.56
C ASP A 145 -9.59 -25.14 5.94
N ASP A 146 -8.97 -24.09 6.53
CA ASP A 146 -9.33 -23.58 7.86
C ASP A 146 -10.72 -22.88 7.89
N VAL A 147 -11.28 -22.52 6.74
CA VAL A 147 -12.54 -21.75 6.66
C VAL A 147 -13.67 -22.42 5.87
N ALA A 148 -13.36 -23.39 5.00
CA ALA A 148 -14.30 -23.92 4.01
C ALA A 148 -15.58 -24.54 4.58
N ASP A 149 -15.58 -25.02 5.82
CA ASP A 149 -16.73 -25.64 6.49
C ASP A 149 -17.57 -24.66 7.33
N LYS A 150 -17.14 -23.37 7.45
CA LYS A 150 -17.77 -22.39 8.34
C LYS A 150 -19.02 -21.74 7.75
N GLY A 151 -19.03 -21.46 6.44
CA GLY A 151 -20.14 -20.78 5.75
C GLY A 151 -20.15 -19.26 5.86
N ASP A 152 -19.92 -18.72 7.06
CA ASP A 152 -19.83 -17.29 7.34
C ASP A 152 -18.49 -16.99 8.02
N ILE A 153 -17.74 -16.02 7.48
CA ILE A 153 -16.43 -15.63 8.02
C ILE A 153 -16.17 -14.13 7.89
N ASP A 154 -15.17 -13.63 8.60
CA ASP A 154 -14.54 -12.36 8.29
C ASP A 154 -13.40 -12.57 7.29
N PHE A 155 -13.62 -12.18 6.04
CA PHE A 155 -12.65 -12.36 4.96
C PHE A 155 -11.31 -11.67 5.22
N VAL A 156 -11.30 -10.53 5.91
CA VAL A 156 -10.06 -9.77 6.17
C VAL A 156 -9.14 -10.55 7.10
N SER A 157 -9.62 -10.97 8.26
CA SER A 157 -8.79 -11.61 9.28
C SER A 157 -8.52 -13.09 8.98
N GLU A 158 -9.50 -13.80 8.40
CA GLU A 158 -9.42 -15.25 8.22
C GLU A 158 -8.81 -15.68 6.86
N VAL A 159 -8.84 -14.80 5.85
CA VAL A 159 -8.29 -15.12 4.51
C VAL A 159 -7.27 -14.09 4.05
N ALA A 160 -7.70 -12.82 3.86
CA ALA A 160 -6.89 -11.82 3.16
C ALA A 160 -5.60 -11.46 3.90
N ALA A 161 -5.61 -11.42 5.24
CA ALA A 161 -4.43 -11.17 6.05
C ALA A 161 -3.51 -12.39 6.18
N GLN A 162 -4.07 -13.61 6.15
CA GLN A 162 -3.33 -14.83 6.41
C GLN A 162 -2.28 -15.14 5.35
N LEU A 163 -2.61 -14.92 4.07
CA LEU A 163 -1.70 -15.23 2.98
C LEU A 163 -0.42 -14.39 3.02
N PRO A 164 -0.47 -13.04 3.00
CA PRO A 164 0.73 -12.22 3.02
C PRO A 164 1.57 -12.45 4.28
N LEU A 165 0.96 -12.71 5.43
CA LEU A 165 1.68 -13.00 6.68
C LEU A 165 2.48 -14.30 6.59
N ARG A 166 1.87 -15.40 6.09
CA ARG A 166 2.56 -16.69 5.89
C ARG A 166 3.68 -16.55 4.85
N VAL A 167 3.43 -15.82 3.76
CA VAL A 167 4.44 -15.54 2.74
C VAL A 167 5.60 -14.72 3.31
N LEU A 168 5.31 -13.66 4.08
CA LEU A 168 6.35 -12.85 4.73
C LEU A 168 7.20 -13.69 5.70
N ALA A 169 6.58 -14.46 6.60
CA ALA A 169 7.31 -15.33 7.50
C ALA A 169 8.25 -16.28 6.72
N HIS A 170 7.75 -16.88 5.64
CA HIS A 170 8.53 -17.76 4.79
C HIS A 170 9.72 -17.07 4.12
N ILE A 171 9.48 -15.93 3.45
CA ILE A 171 10.56 -15.22 2.73
C ILE A 171 11.56 -14.53 3.67
N MET A 172 11.15 -14.19 4.89
CA MET A 172 12.02 -13.64 5.92
C MET A 172 12.76 -14.73 6.70
N GLY A 173 12.43 -16.00 6.49
CA GLY A 173 13.08 -17.15 7.11
C GLY A 173 12.82 -17.25 8.61
N VAL A 174 11.61 -16.90 9.05
CA VAL A 174 11.14 -17.02 10.44
C VAL A 174 10.07 -18.09 10.58
N GLY A 175 9.75 -18.49 11.83
CA GLY A 175 8.77 -19.53 12.10
C GLY A 175 7.34 -19.13 11.72
N SER A 176 6.54 -20.08 11.26
CA SER A 176 5.12 -19.84 11.01
C SER A 176 4.32 -19.52 12.29
N SER A 177 4.84 -19.88 13.48
CA SER A 177 4.29 -19.49 14.78
C SER A 177 4.30 -17.98 15.02
N ASP A 178 5.15 -17.25 14.31
CA ASP A 178 5.37 -15.82 14.54
C ASP A 178 4.46 -14.92 13.67
N THR A 179 3.64 -15.53 12.80
CA THR A 179 2.70 -14.80 11.94
C THR A 179 1.70 -13.96 12.73
N GLN A 180 1.28 -14.43 13.93
CA GLN A 180 0.39 -13.63 14.80
C GLN A 180 1.06 -12.37 15.33
N LEU A 181 2.35 -12.44 15.67
CA LEU A 181 3.12 -11.23 16.07
C LEU A 181 3.18 -10.22 14.91
N PHE A 182 3.40 -10.70 13.69
CA PHE A 182 3.42 -9.85 12.50
C PHE A 182 2.08 -9.18 12.24
N PHE A 183 0.97 -9.91 12.47
CA PHE A 183 -0.38 -9.36 12.36
C PHE A 183 -0.61 -8.24 13.38
N ASP A 184 -0.25 -8.49 14.64
CA ASP A 184 -0.45 -7.52 15.74
C ASP A 184 0.39 -6.26 15.53
N TRP A 185 1.68 -6.41 15.19
CA TRP A 185 2.55 -5.27 14.88
C TRP A 185 2.06 -4.47 13.68
N SER A 186 1.65 -5.14 12.60
CA SER A 186 1.11 -4.46 11.41
C SER A 186 -0.11 -3.61 11.75
N ASN A 187 -1.07 -4.16 12.49
CA ASN A 187 -2.29 -3.44 12.87
C ASN A 187 -1.98 -2.21 13.75
N ARG A 188 -1.09 -2.35 14.75
CA ARG A 188 -0.69 -1.25 15.64
C ARG A 188 0.13 -0.17 14.92
N ILE A 189 0.96 -0.55 13.95
CA ILE A 189 1.78 0.39 13.17
C ILE A 189 0.91 1.15 12.16
N ILE A 190 0.07 0.45 11.41
CA ILE A 190 -0.73 1.03 10.32
C ILE A 190 -1.96 1.75 10.85
N GLY A 191 -2.59 1.19 11.88
CA GLY A 191 -3.78 1.74 12.53
C GLY A 191 -3.52 2.82 13.57
N ASN A 192 -2.40 3.52 13.53
CA ASN A 192 -2.00 4.50 14.53
C ASN A 192 -2.95 5.71 14.70
N HIS A 193 -3.89 5.88 13.78
CA HIS A 193 -4.97 6.88 13.86
C HIS A 193 -6.35 6.23 14.08
N ASP A 194 -6.44 4.91 14.12
CA ASP A 194 -7.68 4.18 14.27
C ASP A 194 -7.88 3.74 15.74
N PRO A 195 -8.98 4.15 16.40
CA PRO A 195 -9.21 3.83 17.79
C PRO A 195 -9.34 2.33 18.08
N ASP A 196 -9.75 1.52 17.09
CA ASP A 196 -9.88 0.06 17.24
C ASP A 196 -8.52 -0.65 17.28
N PHE A 197 -7.45 0.00 16.80
CA PHE A 197 -6.07 -0.52 16.80
C PHE A 197 -5.15 0.17 17.81
N GLY A 198 -5.72 0.74 18.87
CA GLY A 198 -4.98 1.46 19.89
C GLY A 198 -4.88 2.97 19.65
N GLY A 199 -4.86 3.43 18.37
CA GLY A 199 -5.03 4.82 17.95
C GLY A 199 -4.06 5.84 18.56
N SER A 200 -2.89 5.40 19.06
CA SER A 200 -1.96 6.29 19.75
C SER A 200 -0.52 6.18 19.22
N VAL A 201 0.17 7.31 19.25
CA VAL A 201 1.62 7.34 18.94
C VAL A 201 2.42 6.42 19.87
N ARG A 202 1.97 6.26 21.13
CA ARG A 202 2.63 5.37 22.11
C ARG A 202 2.55 3.91 21.65
N ASP A 203 1.38 3.45 21.19
CA ASP A 203 1.21 2.06 20.73
C ASP A 203 1.98 1.80 19.45
N PHE A 204 2.01 2.78 18.54
CA PHE A 204 2.86 2.75 17.35
C PHE A 204 4.35 2.57 17.71
N LEU A 205 4.86 3.39 18.63
CA LEU A 205 6.27 3.32 19.04
C LEU A 205 6.58 2.00 19.75
N ALA A 206 5.69 1.50 20.59
CA ALA A 206 5.86 0.21 21.26
C ALA A 206 5.89 -0.94 20.24
N ALA A 207 4.93 -0.99 19.31
CA ALA A 207 4.91 -2.02 18.26
C ALA A 207 6.17 -1.99 17.38
N LYS A 208 6.65 -0.79 17.05
CA LYS A 208 7.89 -0.61 16.30
C LYS A 208 9.11 -1.11 17.07
N ASP A 209 9.22 -0.82 18.36
CA ASP A 209 10.33 -1.27 19.20
C ASP A 209 10.34 -2.79 19.37
N GLU A 210 9.18 -3.41 19.60
CA GLU A 210 9.01 -4.86 19.63
C GLU A 210 9.45 -5.50 18.31
N LEU A 211 8.99 -4.98 17.17
CA LEU A 211 9.36 -5.44 15.83
C LEU A 211 10.86 -5.29 15.55
N PHE A 212 11.46 -4.19 15.95
CA PHE A 212 12.89 -3.94 15.78
C PHE A 212 13.74 -4.86 16.65
N THR A 213 13.31 -5.12 17.90
CA THR A 213 14.00 -6.05 18.81
C THR A 213 14.03 -7.45 18.22
N TYR A 214 12.86 -7.96 17.80
CA TYR A 214 12.76 -9.26 17.15
C TYR A 214 13.58 -9.32 15.84
N GLY A 215 13.49 -8.29 15.01
CA GLY A 215 14.24 -8.22 13.75
C GLY A 215 15.76 -8.24 13.95
N ARG A 216 16.28 -7.55 14.97
CA ARG A 216 17.71 -7.59 15.32
C ARG A 216 18.17 -8.99 15.73
N GLU A 217 17.36 -9.72 16.47
CA GLU A 217 17.67 -11.12 16.84
C GLU A 217 17.73 -12.02 15.60
N VAL A 218 16.77 -11.88 14.67
CA VAL A 218 16.76 -12.62 13.40
C VAL A 218 17.97 -12.26 12.55
N ILE A 219 18.29 -10.97 12.36
CA ILE A 219 19.44 -10.49 11.60
C ILE A 219 20.74 -11.05 12.19
N ALA A 220 20.90 -10.99 13.52
CA ALA A 220 22.08 -11.52 14.21
C ALA A 220 22.22 -13.06 14.02
N SER A 221 21.11 -13.80 14.04
CA SER A 221 21.08 -15.23 13.76
C SER A 221 21.49 -15.53 12.30
N LYS A 222 20.92 -14.80 11.31
CA LYS A 222 21.23 -14.97 9.89
C LYS A 222 22.68 -14.57 9.54
N ARG A 223 23.27 -13.60 10.23
CA ARG A 223 24.70 -13.29 10.10
C ARG A 223 25.61 -14.46 10.49
N LYS A 224 25.20 -15.24 11.53
CA LYS A 224 25.96 -16.42 11.99
C LYS A 224 25.72 -17.63 11.11
N GLN A 225 24.48 -17.82 10.67
CA GLN A 225 24.05 -18.97 9.89
C GLN A 225 23.08 -18.52 8.78
N PRO A 226 23.61 -18.05 7.63
CA PRO A 226 22.77 -17.69 6.49
C PRO A 226 21.98 -18.88 5.94
N GLY A 227 20.73 -18.64 5.52
CA GLY A 227 19.88 -19.57 4.79
C GLY A 227 19.64 -19.10 3.35
N GLU A 228 18.53 -19.57 2.76
CA GLU A 228 18.11 -19.19 1.40
C GLU A 228 17.04 -18.08 1.39
N ASP A 229 16.70 -17.53 2.55
CA ASP A 229 15.69 -16.50 2.75
C ASP A 229 16.19 -15.08 2.38
N MET A 230 15.26 -14.12 2.29
CA MET A 230 15.58 -12.73 1.94
C MET A 230 16.48 -12.05 2.98
N VAL A 231 16.28 -12.33 4.28
CA VAL A 231 17.10 -11.71 5.32
C VAL A 231 18.54 -12.21 5.20
N SER A 232 18.74 -13.51 4.95
CA SER A 232 20.05 -14.09 4.66
C SER A 232 20.70 -13.47 3.43
N TYR A 233 19.91 -13.20 2.38
CA TYR A 233 20.41 -12.45 1.23
C TYR A 233 20.84 -11.04 1.61
N PHE A 234 20.04 -10.29 2.39
CA PHE A 234 20.37 -8.90 2.77
C PHE A 234 21.60 -8.82 3.67
N VAL A 235 21.76 -9.72 4.64
CA VAL A 235 22.97 -9.72 5.51
C VAL A 235 24.25 -10.05 4.76
N SER A 236 24.16 -10.66 3.59
CA SER A 236 25.29 -10.95 2.68
C SER A 236 25.47 -9.92 1.58
N THR A 237 24.52 -8.97 1.43
CA THR A 237 24.57 -7.93 0.40
C THR A 237 25.65 -6.91 0.71
N GLU A 238 26.39 -6.50 -0.31
CA GLU A 238 27.44 -5.48 -0.26
C GLU A 238 27.12 -4.32 -1.21
N ILE A 239 27.44 -3.11 -0.73
CA ILE A 239 27.44 -1.88 -1.53
C ILE A 239 28.85 -1.33 -1.46
N ASP A 240 29.53 -1.16 -2.58
CA ASP A 240 30.92 -0.68 -2.67
C ASP A 240 31.90 -1.49 -1.79
N GLY A 241 31.70 -2.82 -1.73
CA GLY A 241 32.52 -3.75 -0.96
C GLY A 241 32.27 -3.73 0.56
N GLN A 242 31.26 -3.01 1.02
CA GLN A 242 30.85 -2.97 2.42
C GLN A 242 29.48 -3.64 2.60
N LYS A 243 29.38 -4.53 3.60
CA LYS A 243 28.10 -5.14 3.97
C LYS A 243 27.16 -4.08 4.54
N LEU A 244 25.85 -4.30 4.31
CA LEU A 244 24.83 -3.47 4.94
C LEU A 244 24.99 -3.52 6.47
N ASP A 245 24.94 -2.34 7.08
CA ASP A 245 24.95 -2.20 8.54
C ASP A 245 23.62 -2.65 9.17
N ASP A 246 23.59 -2.78 10.49
CA ASP A 246 22.42 -3.27 11.20
C ASP A 246 21.24 -2.28 11.15
N GLU A 247 21.50 -0.98 11.01
CA GLU A 247 20.45 0.03 10.90
C GLU A 247 19.74 -0.07 9.55
N ARG A 248 20.46 -0.22 8.46
CA ARG A 248 19.87 -0.45 7.14
C ARG A 248 19.13 -1.78 7.06
N LEU A 249 19.68 -2.84 7.66
CA LEU A 249 19.03 -4.14 7.69
C LEU A 249 17.73 -4.12 8.48
N ILE A 250 17.67 -3.45 9.64
CA ILE A 250 16.44 -3.37 10.43
C ILE A 250 15.37 -2.52 9.74
N LEU A 251 15.74 -1.49 8.99
CA LEU A 251 14.82 -0.69 8.20
C LEU A 251 14.30 -1.45 6.97
N LEU A 252 15.11 -2.30 6.34
CA LEU A 252 14.64 -3.23 5.29
C LEU A 252 13.70 -4.28 5.86
N TRP A 253 13.99 -4.83 7.05
CA TRP A 253 13.11 -5.73 7.79
C TRP A 253 11.74 -5.09 8.04
N PHE A 254 11.74 -3.88 8.61
CA PHE A 254 10.53 -3.09 8.86
C PHE A 254 9.74 -2.83 7.57
N LEU A 255 10.44 -2.44 6.51
CA LEU A 255 9.82 -2.16 5.21
C LEU A 255 9.15 -3.40 4.62
N LEU A 256 9.77 -4.57 4.70
CA LEU A 256 9.19 -5.82 4.22
C LEU A 256 7.86 -6.11 4.91
N LEU A 257 7.81 -5.99 6.24
CA LEU A 257 6.60 -6.27 6.99
C LEU A 257 5.48 -5.29 6.65
N VAL A 258 5.76 -3.99 6.73
CA VAL A 258 4.73 -2.96 6.57
C VAL A 258 4.21 -2.90 5.12
N ALA A 259 5.13 -2.92 4.14
CA ALA A 259 4.73 -2.81 2.74
C ALA A 259 4.16 -4.11 2.18
N GLY A 260 4.64 -5.27 2.64
CA GLY A 260 4.28 -6.57 2.05
C GLY A 260 2.98 -7.18 2.60
N ASN A 261 2.59 -6.84 3.83
CA ASN A 261 1.38 -7.38 4.45
C ASN A 261 0.13 -6.58 4.03
N GLU A 262 0.07 -5.32 4.43
CA GLU A 262 -1.16 -4.53 4.38
C GLU A 262 -1.67 -4.29 2.97
N THR A 263 -0.78 -4.01 2.03
CA THR A 263 -1.17 -3.72 0.64
C THR A 263 -1.77 -4.95 -0.05
N THR A 264 -1.24 -6.14 0.20
CA THR A 264 -1.77 -7.40 -0.36
C THR A 264 -3.11 -7.76 0.30
N ARG A 265 -3.22 -7.63 1.64
CA ARG A 265 -4.48 -7.78 2.38
C ARG A 265 -5.57 -6.88 1.80
N THR A 266 -5.26 -5.59 1.63
CA THR A 266 -6.19 -4.62 1.05
C THR A 266 -6.57 -4.95 -0.38
N SER A 267 -5.63 -5.43 -1.21
CA SER A 267 -5.91 -5.82 -2.60
C SER A 267 -6.84 -7.02 -2.68
N LEU A 268 -6.63 -8.05 -1.85
CA LEU A 268 -7.50 -9.22 -1.78
C LEU A 268 -8.90 -8.87 -1.26
N THR A 269 -8.97 -8.00 -0.24
CA THR A 269 -10.25 -7.49 0.29
C THR A 269 -11.01 -6.71 -0.79
N GLY A 270 -10.32 -5.82 -1.50
CA GLY A 270 -10.89 -5.08 -2.62
C GLY A 270 -11.36 -5.97 -3.76
N ALA A 271 -10.68 -7.09 -4.03
CA ALA A 271 -11.12 -8.07 -5.02
C ALA A 271 -12.48 -8.69 -4.65
N MET A 272 -12.68 -9.02 -3.36
CA MET A 272 -13.97 -9.53 -2.89
C MET A 272 -15.09 -8.49 -2.98
N GLU A 273 -14.81 -7.23 -2.61
CA GLU A 273 -15.78 -6.14 -2.77
C GLU A 273 -16.19 -5.97 -4.24
N VAL A 274 -15.22 -6.03 -5.16
CA VAL A 274 -15.44 -5.90 -6.61
C VAL A 274 -16.26 -7.08 -7.15
N LEU A 275 -15.93 -8.31 -6.76
CA LEU A 275 -16.68 -9.52 -7.18
C LEU A 275 -18.17 -9.46 -6.80
N SER A 276 -18.49 -8.88 -5.64
CA SER A 276 -19.86 -8.71 -5.19
C SER A 276 -20.56 -7.51 -5.82
N LYS A 277 -19.81 -6.43 -6.07
CA LYS A 277 -20.34 -5.18 -6.64
C LYS A 277 -20.64 -5.29 -8.13
N PHE A 278 -19.90 -6.12 -8.87
CA PHE A 278 -19.98 -6.25 -10.33
C PHE A 278 -20.27 -7.71 -10.74
N PRO A 279 -21.51 -8.20 -10.55
CA PRO A 279 -21.88 -9.60 -10.80
C PRO A 279 -21.66 -10.02 -12.26
N ASP A 280 -21.84 -9.13 -13.23
CA ASP A 280 -21.59 -9.43 -14.64
C ASP A 280 -20.11 -9.70 -14.91
N GLN A 281 -19.21 -8.90 -14.29
CA GLN A 281 -17.76 -9.10 -14.40
C GLN A 281 -17.31 -10.37 -13.66
N ARG A 282 -17.96 -10.70 -12.55
CA ARG A 282 -17.77 -11.97 -11.85
C ARG A 282 -18.16 -13.16 -12.72
N ALA A 283 -19.29 -13.08 -13.43
CA ALA A 283 -19.73 -14.14 -14.34
C ALA A 283 -18.71 -14.40 -15.46
N ILE A 284 -18.18 -13.33 -16.09
CA ILE A 284 -17.13 -13.44 -17.11
C ILE A 284 -15.87 -14.09 -16.52
N LEU A 285 -15.43 -13.65 -15.33
CA LEU A 285 -14.27 -14.24 -14.66
C LEU A 285 -14.47 -15.72 -14.34
N SER A 286 -15.67 -16.10 -13.90
CA SER A 286 -16.00 -17.48 -13.51
C SER A 286 -16.10 -18.42 -14.71
N ASP A 287 -16.41 -17.92 -15.91
CA ASP A 287 -16.48 -18.69 -17.16
C ASP A 287 -15.06 -19.20 -17.57
N ASP A 288 -14.03 -18.35 -17.45
CA ASP A 288 -12.64 -18.74 -17.69
C ASP A 288 -11.69 -17.96 -16.77
N ILE A 289 -11.44 -18.55 -15.57
CA ILE A 289 -10.57 -17.93 -14.57
C ILE A 289 -9.15 -17.73 -15.11
N ASP A 290 -8.61 -18.71 -15.82
CA ASP A 290 -7.22 -18.68 -16.27
C ASP A 290 -7.00 -17.58 -17.32
N GLN A 291 -8.01 -17.32 -18.18
CA GLN A 291 -7.98 -16.25 -19.18
C GLN A 291 -8.16 -14.87 -18.56
N TYR A 292 -9.13 -14.69 -17.66
CA TYR A 292 -9.58 -13.36 -17.22
C TYR A 292 -8.96 -12.87 -15.92
N LEU A 293 -8.44 -13.77 -15.07
CA LEU A 293 -7.89 -13.40 -13.77
C LEU A 293 -6.71 -12.40 -13.84
N PRO A 294 -5.78 -12.49 -14.81
CA PRO A 294 -4.74 -11.47 -14.92
C PRO A 294 -5.30 -10.05 -15.12
N GLY A 295 -6.26 -9.88 -16.01
CA GLY A 295 -6.93 -8.60 -16.25
C GLY A 295 -7.74 -8.14 -15.04
N PHE A 296 -8.48 -9.05 -14.41
CA PHE A 296 -9.21 -8.78 -13.17
C PHE A 296 -8.31 -8.25 -12.04
N ILE A 297 -7.10 -8.79 -11.87
CA ILE A 297 -6.14 -8.33 -10.88
C ILE A 297 -5.69 -6.89 -11.18
N GLU A 298 -5.29 -6.58 -12.42
CA GLU A 298 -4.86 -5.23 -12.78
C GLU A 298 -6.00 -4.22 -12.61
N GLU A 299 -7.22 -4.58 -13.01
CA GLU A 299 -8.37 -3.70 -12.87
C GLU A 299 -8.79 -3.54 -11.40
N THR A 300 -8.67 -4.58 -10.58
CA THR A 300 -8.86 -4.48 -9.13
C THR A 300 -7.88 -3.48 -8.52
N LEU A 301 -6.60 -3.59 -8.86
CA LEU A 301 -5.56 -2.66 -8.37
C LEU A 301 -5.83 -1.22 -8.81
N ARG A 302 -6.24 -1.00 -10.07
CA ARG A 302 -6.66 0.32 -10.56
C ARG A 302 -7.85 0.86 -9.78
N TYR A 303 -8.89 0.04 -9.62
CA TYR A 303 -10.19 0.44 -9.10
C TYR A 303 -10.17 0.68 -7.58
N THR A 304 -9.48 -0.17 -6.81
CA THR A 304 -9.51 -0.14 -5.34
C THR A 304 -8.37 0.68 -4.72
N ASN A 305 -7.19 0.71 -5.33
CA ASN A 305 -6.01 1.45 -4.86
C ASN A 305 -5.65 1.17 -3.40
N PRO A 306 -4.81 0.17 -3.10
CA PRO A 306 -4.42 -0.13 -1.72
C PRO A 306 -3.72 1.03 -1.02
N VAL A 307 -2.85 1.75 -1.73
CA VAL A 307 -2.18 2.97 -1.25
C VAL A 307 -2.87 4.19 -1.86
N LEU A 308 -3.26 5.14 -1.02
CA LEU A 308 -4.01 6.31 -1.45
C LEU A 308 -3.09 7.43 -1.97
N HIS A 309 -1.97 7.67 -1.30
CA HIS A 309 -1.00 8.68 -1.75
C HIS A 309 0.42 8.38 -1.29
N PHE A 310 1.38 9.00 -1.96
CA PHE A 310 2.71 9.26 -1.43
C PHE A 310 3.03 10.74 -1.51
N ARG A 311 3.92 11.19 -0.60
CA ARG A 311 4.42 12.56 -0.54
C ARG A 311 5.66 12.73 -1.40
N ARG A 312 5.81 13.95 -1.94
CA ARG A 312 7.07 14.54 -2.39
C ARG A 312 7.19 15.94 -1.80
N THR A 313 8.42 16.47 -1.78
CA THR A 313 8.69 17.84 -1.36
C THR A 313 9.49 18.53 -2.46
N ALA A 314 9.05 19.72 -2.87
CA ALA A 314 9.72 20.47 -3.92
C ALA A 314 11.12 20.93 -3.46
N THR A 315 12.15 20.70 -4.28
CA THR A 315 13.55 21.10 -4.00
C THR A 315 13.84 22.53 -4.44
N LYS A 316 12.97 23.10 -5.22
CA LYS A 316 13.07 24.45 -5.82
C LYS A 316 11.68 24.96 -6.19
N ASP A 317 11.59 26.25 -6.49
CA ASP A 317 10.38 26.83 -7.09
C ASP A 317 10.11 26.18 -8.45
N VAL A 318 8.87 25.72 -8.67
CA VAL A 318 8.47 25.06 -9.91
C VAL A 318 7.01 25.35 -10.24
N THR A 319 6.69 25.37 -11.53
CA THR A 319 5.31 25.45 -12.01
C THR A 319 4.85 24.09 -12.49
N LEU A 320 3.69 23.64 -11.99
CA LEU A 320 3.03 22.41 -12.45
C LEU A 320 1.57 22.74 -12.80
N GLY A 321 1.23 22.65 -14.09
CA GLY A 321 -0.02 23.21 -14.60
C GLY A 321 -0.11 24.72 -14.33
N GLU A 322 -1.17 25.16 -13.67
CA GLU A 322 -1.37 26.56 -13.26
C GLU A 322 -0.82 26.89 -11.87
N ALA A 323 -0.31 25.87 -11.15
CA ALA A 323 0.15 26.02 -9.78
C ALA A 323 1.61 26.47 -9.69
N SER A 324 1.86 27.48 -8.86
CA SER A 324 3.20 27.96 -8.51
C SER A 324 3.63 27.32 -7.19
N ILE A 325 4.34 26.22 -7.28
CA ILE A 325 4.84 25.43 -6.14
C ILE A 325 6.17 26.03 -5.68
N LYS A 326 6.33 26.26 -4.39
CA LYS A 326 7.53 26.82 -3.82
C LYS A 326 8.47 25.75 -3.28
N GLU A 327 9.76 26.06 -3.23
CA GLU A 327 10.75 25.23 -2.52
C GLU A 327 10.27 24.90 -1.10
N GLY A 328 10.35 23.64 -0.73
CA GLY A 328 9.87 23.12 0.55
C GLY A 328 8.37 22.79 0.59
N ASP A 329 7.60 23.12 -0.43
CA ASP A 329 6.18 22.78 -0.48
C ASP A 329 5.98 21.26 -0.56
N LYS A 330 4.96 20.76 0.17
CA LYS A 330 4.54 19.37 0.21
C LYS A 330 3.54 19.06 -0.90
N LEU A 331 3.75 17.98 -1.63
CA LEU A 331 2.85 17.47 -2.67
C LEU A 331 2.36 16.06 -2.26
N LEU A 332 1.05 15.81 -2.35
CA LEU A 332 0.46 14.49 -2.19
C LEU A 332 -0.06 13.98 -3.53
N LEU A 333 0.48 12.84 -3.97
CA LEU A 333 0.16 12.20 -5.24
C LEU A 333 -1.02 11.25 -5.04
N TRP A 334 -2.25 11.66 -5.37
CA TRP A 334 -3.46 10.89 -5.11
C TRP A 334 -3.69 9.84 -6.20
N TYR A 335 -3.26 8.59 -5.94
CA TYR A 335 -3.40 7.48 -6.88
C TYR A 335 -4.85 7.13 -7.21
N PRO A 336 -5.83 7.15 -6.26
CA PRO A 336 -7.24 6.92 -6.59
C PRO A 336 -7.82 7.95 -7.57
N ALA A 337 -7.34 9.19 -7.49
CA ALA A 337 -7.72 10.24 -8.45
C ALA A 337 -7.11 9.97 -9.83
N ALA A 338 -5.79 9.70 -9.87
CA ALA A 338 -5.05 9.44 -11.11
C ALA A 338 -5.57 8.19 -11.85
N ASN A 339 -5.92 7.13 -11.10
CA ASN A 339 -6.46 5.89 -11.67
C ASN A 339 -7.91 5.99 -12.14
N ARG A 340 -8.53 7.16 -11.97
CA ARG A 340 -9.86 7.51 -12.52
C ARG A 340 -9.81 8.69 -13.48
N ASP A 341 -8.63 8.99 -14.02
CA ASP A 341 -8.45 10.09 -14.99
C ASP A 341 -9.06 9.71 -16.34
N THR A 342 -10.04 10.50 -16.78
CA THR A 342 -10.75 10.31 -18.07
C THR A 342 -9.89 10.56 -19.29
N GLU A 343 -8.73 11.22 -19.13
CA GLU A 343 -7.74 11.39 -20.20
C GLU A 343 -6.96 10.08 -20.48
N VAL A 344 -6.99 9.12 -19.54
CA VAL A 344 -6.23 7.86 -19.62
C VAL A 344 -7.15 6.64 -19.66
N PHE A 345 -8.25 6.67 -18.92
CA PHE A 345 -9.16 5.55 -18.76
C PHE A 345 -10.55 5.93 -19.28
N GLU A 346 -11.04 5.20 -20.26
CA GLU A 346 -12.43 5.30 -20.70
C GLU A 346 -13.35 4.75 -19.59
N ASN A 347 -14.45 5.45 -19.28
CA ASN A 347 -15.39 5.08 -18.23
C ASN A 347 -14.68 4.65 -16.92
N PRO A 348 -13.85 5.52 -16.31
CA PRO A 348 -12.93 5.12 -15.24
C PRO A 348 -13.62 4.67 -13.95
N ASN A 349 -14.91 4.97 -13.78
CA ASN A 349 -15.73 4.55 -12.64
C ASN A 349 -16.35 3.16 -12.82
N ASP A 350 -16.32 2.61 -14.04
CA ASP A 350 -16.74 1.25 -14.31
C ASP A 350 -15.56 0.30 -14.08
N PHE A 351 -15.89 -0.89 -13.59
CA PHE A 351 -14.95 -1.98 -13.49
C PHE A 351 -15.03 -2.83 -14.75
N ASP A 352 -13.91 -2.98 -15.46
CA ASP A 352 -13.80 -3.76 -16.68
C ASP A 352 -12.56 -4.65 -16.62
N LEU A 353 -12.73 -5.95 -16.33
CA LEU A 353 -11.65 -6.91 -16.25
C LEU A 353 -10.88 -7.14 -17.57
N ALA A 354 -11.47 -6.71 -18.70
CA ALA A 354 -10.84 -6.78 -20.02
C ALA A 354 -10.17 -5.45 -20.44
N ARG A 355 -10.15 -4.45 -19.56
CA ARG A 355 -9.57 -3.13 -19.85
C ARG A 355 -8.16 -3.22 -20.41
N THR A 356 -7.98 -2.67 -21.61
CA THR A 356 -6.68 -2.60 -22.29
C THR A 356 -6.57 -1.33 -23.14
N PRO A 357 -5.51 -0.49 -23.00
CA PRO A 357 -4.48 -0.61 -21.99
C PRO A 357 -4.98 -0.29 -20.58
N ASN A 358 -4.34 -0.89 -19.54
CA ASN A 358 -4.61 -0.58 -18.14
C ASN A 358 -3.34 -0.01 -17.47
N ASN A 359 -3.02 1.22 -17.81
CA ASN A 359 -1.79 1.91 -17.37
C ASN A 359 -1.95 2.53 -15.98
N HIS A 360 -2.46 1.77 -15.01
CA HIS A 360 -2.69 2.29 -13.68
C HIS A 360 -1.39 2.56 -12.91
N VAL A 361 -1.47 3.48 -11.94
CA VAL A 361 -0.36 3.87 -11.06
C VAL A 361 -0.47 3.32 -9.64
N ALA A 362 -1.24 2.24 -9.41
CA ALA A 362 -1.43 1.65 -8.09
C ALA A 362 -0.12 1.11 -7.45
N PHE A 363 0.86 0.77 -8.27
CA PHE A 363 2.22 0.41 -7.82
C PHE A 363 3.21 1.59 -7.83
N GLY A 364 2.71 2.81 -7.98
CA GLY A 364 3.56 3.97 -8.22
C GLY A 364 4.21 3.95 -9.59
N VAL A 365 5.14 4.86 -9.83
CA VAL A 365 5.89 5.01 -11.09
C VAL A 365 7.25 5.66 -10.81
N GLY A 366 8.20 5.54 -11.73
CA GLY A 366 9.55 6.10 -11.59
C GLY A 366 10.45 5.32 -10.63
N PRO A 367 11.43 5.96 -9.98
CA PRO A 367 12.42 5.30 -9.13
C PRO A 367 11.80 4.47 -8.01
N HIS A 368 10.70 4.92 -7.43
CA HIS A 368 9.98 4.26 -6.35
C HIS A 368 8.86 3.30 -6.81
N PHE A 369 8.82 2.90 -8.08
CA PHE A 369 7.90 1.85 -8.52
C PHE A 369 8.00 0.64 -7.59
N CYS A 370 6.86 0.05 -7.19
CA CYS A 370 6.80 -1.01 -6.18
C CYS A 370 7.77 -2.16 -6.47
N LEU A 371 8.69 -2.43 -5.53
CA LEU A 371 9.67 -3.51 -5.67
C LEU A 371 8.98 -4.89 -5.62
N GLY A 372 7.93 -5.01 -4.78
CA GLY A 372 7.14 -6.24 -4.60
C GLY A 372 6.02 -6.45 -5.61
N ALA A 373 5.87 -5.61 -6.65
CA ALA A 373 4.72 -5.66 -7.56
C ALA A 373 4.46 -7.04 -8.18
N ARG A 374 5.52 -7.78 -8.50
CA ARG A 374 5.41 -9.15 -9.03
C ARG A 374 4.92 -10.13 -7.97
N LEU A 375 5.45 -10.04 -6.75
CA LEU A 375 5.05 -10.91 -5.64
C LEU A 375 3.60 -10.64 -5.21
N GLY A 376 3.18 -9.37 -5.17
CA GLY A 376 1.79 -9.00 -4.88
C GLY A 376 0.81 -9.59 -5.91
N ARG A 377 1.12 -9.47 -7.21
CA ARG A 377 0.32 -10.09 -8.29
C ARG A 377 0.24 -11.61 -8.17
N LEU A 378 1.36 -12.26 -7.87
CA LEU A 378 1.40 -13.72 -7.69
C LEU A 378 0.53 -14.14 -6.51
N GLN A 379 0.61 -13.45 -5.38
CA GLN A 379 -0.23 -13.76 -4.21
C GLN A 379 -1.72 -13.59 -4.53
N MET A 380 -2.11 -12.49 -5.20
CA MET A 380 -3.49 -12.29 -5.65
C MET A 380 -3.93 -13.40 -6.61
N HIS A 381 -3.10 -13.72 -7.61
CA HIS A 381 -3.42 -14.75 -8.60
C HIS A 381 -3.66 -16.10 -7.94
N VAL A 382 -2.75 -16.55 -7.09
CA VAL A 382 -2.84 -17.86 -6.44
C VAL A 382 -4.04 -17.93 -5.50
N MET A 383 -4.23 -16.92 -4.64
CA MET A 383 -5.35 -16.91 -3.69
C MET A 383 -6.70 -16.83 -4.40
N LEU A 384 -6.87 -15.94 -5.36
CA LEU A 384 -8.14 -15.77 -6.06
C LEU A 384 -8.47 -17.00 -6.92
N THR A 385 -7.47 -17.63 -7.56
CA THR A 385 -7.68 -18.90 -8.27
C THR A 385 -8.19 -19.99 -7.32
N ALA A 386 -7.53 -20.15 -6.17
CA ALA A 386 -7.92 -21.17 -5.19
C ALA A 386 -9.30 -20.89 -4.60
N LEU A 387 -9.57 -19.62 -4.25
CA LEU A 387 -10.83 -19.16 -3.66
C LEU A 387 -12.01 -19.41 -4.61
N LEU A 388 -11.93 -18.94 -5.86
CA LEU A 388 -13.01 -19.03 -6.84
C LEU A 388 -13.28 -20.48 -7.27
N LYS A 389 -12.27 -21.35 -7.32
CA LYS A 389 -12.43 -22.76 -7.61
C LYS A 389 -13.05 -23.54 -6.46
N ARG A 390 -12.76 -23.14 -5.20
CA ARG A 390 -13.21 -23.88 -4.01
C ARG A 390 -14.52 -23.36 -3.42
N LEU A 391 -14.72 -22.05 -3.43
CA LEU A 391 -15.88 -21.35 -2.88
C LEU A 391 -16.51 -20.49 -3.97
N PRO A 392 -17.07 -21.08 -5.04
CA PRO A 392 -17.51 -20.35 -6.23
C PRO A 392 -18.67 -19.40 -5.97
N ASP A 393 -19.44 -19.62 -4.91
CA ASP A 393 -20.60 -18.84 -4.50
C ASP A 393 -20.27 -17.82 -3.38
N ILE A 394 -19.00 -17.68 -2.97
CA ILE A 394 -18.63 -16.70 -1.93
C ILE A 394 -19.10 -15.30 -2.29
N GLU A 395 -19.78 -14.63 -1.37
CA GLU A 395 -20.28 -13.26 -1.57
C GLU A 395 -20.12 -12.40 -0.32
N VAL A 396 -20.09 -11.08 -0.50
CA VAL A 396 -20.06 -10.13 0.62
C VAL A 396 -21.43 -10.10 1.29
N ALA A 397 -21.47 -10.42 2.58
CA ALA A 397 -22.68 -10.50 3.41
C ALA A 397 -23.01 -9.20 4.16
N GLY A 398 -22.11 -8.21 4.12
CA GLY A 398 -22.30 -6.92 4.80
C GLY A 398 -21.20 -5.91 4.47
N PRO A 399 -21.34 -4.65 4.90
CA PRO A 399 -20.38 -3.61 4.56
C PRO A 399 -19.02 -3.85 5.21
N ALA A 400 -17.95 -3.50 4.48
CA ALA A 400 -16.61 -3.44 5.05
C ALA A 400 -16.53 -2.36 6.15
N LYS A 401 -15.89 -2.67 7.28
CA LYS A 401 -15.45 -1.65 8.24
C LYS A 401 -14.04 -1.23 7.88
N ARG A 402 -13.84 0.02 7.49
CA ARG A 402 -12.54 0.52 7.06
C ARG A 402 -11.71 1.08 8.20
N THR A 403 -10.42 1.08 7.99
CA THR A 403 -9.47 1.77 8.86
C THR A 403 -9.56 3.29 8.63
N HIS A 404 -9.50 4.08 9.69
CA HIS A 404 -9.41 5.54 9.57
C HIS A 404 -8.00 5.91 9.07
N SER A 405 -7.83 5.94 7.76
CA SER A 405 -6.54 6.23 7.12
C SER A 405 -6.72 6.95 5.79
N ASN A 406 -6.04 8.09 5.64
CA ASN A 406 -5.92 8.75 4.35
C ASN A 406 -4.67 8.29 3.56
N PHE A 407 -3.91 7.32 4.11
CA PHE A 407 -2.71 6.76 3.47
C PHE A 407 -2.96 5.39 2.84
N LEU A 408 -3.72 4.51 3.53
CA LEU A 408 -4.06 3.17 3.06
C LEU A 408 -5.58 3.00 2.97
N ASN A 409 -6.06 2.35 1.92
CA ASN A 409 -7.48 2.02 1.72
C ASN A 409 -7.84 0.67 2.36
N SER A 410 -7.42 0.45 3.59
CA SER A 410 -7.57 -0.84 4.25
C SER A 410 -8.91 -1.02 4.93
N ALA A 411 -9.34 -2.28 5.03
CA ALA A 411 -10.50 -2.68 5.81
C ALA A 411 -10.07 -3.47 7.05
N LYS A 412 -10.79 -3.27 8.16
CA LYS A 412 -10.66 -4.02 9.41
C LYS A 412 -11.40 -5.35 9.33
N THR A 413 -12.60 -5.32 8.76
CA THR A 413 -13.46 -6.50 8.58
C THR A 413 -14.23 -6.42 7.26
N LEU A 414 -14.51 -7.59 6.68
CA LEU A 414 -15.42 -7.77 5.55
C LEU A 414 -16.17 -9.09 5.75
N PRO A 415 -17.43 -9.05 6.23
CA PRO A 415 -18.22 -10.27 6.37
C PRO A 415 -18.55 -10.86 4.99
N VAL A 416 -18.34 -12.17 4.84
CA VAL A 416 -18.68 -12.92 3.63
C VAL A 416 -19.42 -14.18 3.99
N SER A 417 -20.25 -14.68 3.08
CA SER A 417 -20.97 -15.96 3.19
C SER A 417 -20.74 -16.82 1.94
N PHE A 418 -20.81 -18.14 2.13
CA PHE A 418 -20.69 -19.14 1.05
C PHE A 418 -21.29 -20.47 1.52
N THR A 419 -21.57 -21.36 0.57
CA THR A 419 -21.98 -22.73 0.91
C THR A 419 -20.82 -23.52 1.49
N PRO A 420 -20.93 -24.03 2.74
CA PRO A 420 -19.88 -24.85 3.35
C PRO A 420 -19.51 -26.05 2.49
N VAL A 421 -18.20 -26.27 2.33
CA VAL A 421 -17.66 -27.46 1.67
C VAL A 421 -16.75 -28.19 2.64
N SER A 422 -16.73 -29.51 2.57
CA SER A 422 -15.83 -30.28 3.44
C SER A 422 -14.38 -29.93 3.18
N ALA A 423 -13.60 -29.79 4.25
CA ALA A 423 -12.15 -29.69 4.13
C ALA A 423 -11.65 -30.91 3.33
N ARG A 424 -10.70 -30.70 2.40
CA ARG A 424 -10.10 -31.83 1.67
C ARG A 424 -9.36 -32.69 2.70
N ASN A 425 -9.79 -33.94 2.87
CA ASN A 425 -8.96 -34.90 3.54
C ASN A 425 -7.69 -35.10 2.70
N ASN A 426 -6.55 -34.65 3.22
CA ASN A 426 -5.23 -34.85 2.63
C ASN A 426 -4.83 -36.33 2.65
#